data_745345f3ab482917da7b969918d2725e
#
_entry.id   745345f3ab482917da7b969918d2725e
#
_cell.length_a   1.000
_cell.length_b   1.000
_cell.length_c   1.000
_cell.angle_alpha   90.00
_cell.angle_beta   90.00
_cell.angle_gamma   90.00
#
_symmetry.space_group_name_H-M   'P 1'
#
loop_
_entity.id
_entity.type
_entity.pdbx_description
1 polymer ?
#
loop_
_entity_poly.entity_id
_entity_poly.type
_entity_poly.pdbx_seq_one_letter_code
_entity_poly.pdbx_strand_id
1 'polypeptide(L)'
;MPRMGFIGFSGFRACSHYILEAGKSNAARQRLSATHFARHPPRLRLKQVLITRPEPDASESAARVIALGFTPVVAPIFELRCLPDALPVSKGIAATVLTSRNAIGACPPFLHSLPAFAVGPATTKRAMQAGFRRVINGDANADALAALISRELSPQAGTLLLPTAKGQGTQLAAVLRQGGFRVLRRVAYEISRLSALPDRGAAALRSGEVAAALFFSTESAIHFVHLLISAGLEETTRDVEAVSISERPIMALRRLPWRRISVAAKPNQDAMLALLS
;
A
#
# COMPACT_ATOMS: atom_id res chain seq x y z
N MET A 1 -13.19 48.23 -25.20
CA MET A 1 -12.56 48.57 -26.51
C MET A 1 -11.06 48.75 -26.31
N PRO A 2 -10.11 48.30 -27.23
CA PRO A 2 -10.27 47.53 -28.45
C PRO A 2 -9.67 46.07 -28.28
N ARG A 3 -10.07 45.08 -28.93
CA ARG A 3 -10.10 44.47 -30.28
C ARG A 3 -8.73 44.34 -30.98
N MET A 4 -8.55 43.14 -31.55
CA MET A 4 -7.69 42.64 -32.63
C MET A 4 -6.36 41.99 -32.21
N GLY A 5 -5.88 40.90 -32.83
CA GLY A 5 -6.29 40.32 -34.09
C GLY A 5 -5.69 38.91 -34.30
N PHE A 6 -6.39 38.20 -35.16
CA PHE A 6 -6.02 36.96 -35.84
C PHE A 6 -4.81 37.13 -36.73
N ILE A 7 -3.90 36.14 -36.80
CA ILE A 7 -3.15 35.86 -38.04
C ILE A 7 -3.07 34.35 -38.23
N GLY A 8 -3.78 33.86 -39.23
CA GLY A 8 -3.60 32.57 -39.84
C GLY A 8 -2.54 32.66 -40.95
N PHE A 9 -1.85 31.56 -41.19
CA PHE A 9 -1.15 31.34 -42.44
C PHE A 9 -1.43 29.95 -42.98
N SER A 10 -2.04 29.98 -44.16
CA SER A 10 -2.37 28.87 -45.03
C SER A 10 -1.23 28.55 -45.98
N GLY A 11 -1.08 27.25 -46.31
CA GLY A 11 -0.90 26.82 -47.66
C GLY A 11 0.54 26.62 -48.19
N PHE A 12 0.84 25.40 -48.59
CA PHE A 12 1.37 25.21 -49.94
C PHE A 12 1.01 23.79 -50.44
N ARG A 13 0.40 23.82 -51.64
CA ARG A 13 0.01 22.67 -52.47
C ARG A 13 1.14 22.31 -53.45
N ALA A 14 1.19 20.99 -53.73
CA ALA A 14 1.35 20.36 -55.03
C ALA A 14 2.62 20.61 -55.88
N CYS A 15 3.22 19.52 -56.33
CA CYS A 15 3.44 19.35 -57.77
C CYS A 15 3.51 17.85 -58.13
N SER A 16 2.75 17.56 -59.18
CA SER A 16 2.50 16.29 -59.84
C SER A 16 3.54 15.97 -60.91
N HIS A 17 3.51 14.70 -61.28
CA HIS A 17 3.85 14.10 -62.59
C HIS A 17 5.31 13.92 -63.01
N TYR A 18 5.68 12.65 -63.14
CA TYR A 18 6.28 12.15 -64.38
C TYR A 18 5.81 10.71 -64.63
N ILE A 19 5.31 10.47 -65.81
CA ILE A 19 4.77 9.24 -66.41
C ILE A 19 5.76 8.74 -67.45
N LEU A 20 5.80 7.40 -67.64
CA LEU A 20 6.27 6.59 -68.80
C LEU A 20 7.81 6.38 -68.90
N GLU A 21 8.35 5.22 -69.25
CA GLU A 21 7.90 4.13 -70.13
C GLU A 21 8.67 2.82 -69.90
N ALA A 22 8.01 1.79 -70.29
CA ALA A 22 8.26 0.40 -70.56
C ALA A 22 9.66 -0.11 -70.89
N GLY A 23 9.95 -1.32 -70.41
CA GLY A 23 11.02 -2.19 -70.89
C GLY A 23 10.87 -3.61 -70.34
N LYS A 24 10.33 -4.52 -71.14
CA LYS A 24 10.17 -5.96 -70.88
C LYS A 24 11.51 -6.64 -70.74
N SER A 25 11.74 -7.41 -69.70
CA SER A 25 12.57 -8.63 -69.77
C SER A 25 12.18 -9.62 -68.66
N ASN A 26 12.17 -10.84 -69.08
CA ASN A 26 11.61 -12.04 -68.51
C ASN A 26 12.57 -12.70 -67.48
N ALA A 27 12.00 -13.50 -66.63
CA ALA A 27 12.57 -14.66 -65.90
C ALA A 27 13.46 -14.40 -64.68
N ALA A 28 12.90 -14.58 -63.50
CA ALA A 28 13.29 -15.64 -62.57
C ALA A 28 12.41 -15.58 -61.34
N ARG A 29 11.48 -16.52 -61.22
CA ARG A 29 10.74 -16.79 -59.99
C ARG A 29 11.72 -17.31 -58.94
N GLN A 30 12.20 -16.46 -58.08
CA GLN A 30 12.73 -16.87 -56.78
C GLN A 30 11.69 -16.46 -55.71
N ARG A 31 11.02 -17.50 -55.20
CA ARG A 31 10.18 -17.39 -54.01
C ARG A 31 11.07 -17.10 -52.81
N LEU A 32 11.20 -15.85 -52.48
CA LEU A 32 11.68 -15.45 -51.16
C LEU A 32 10.48 -15.49 -50.23
N SER A 33 10.39 -16.57 -49.46
CA SER A 33 9.45 -16.68 -48.34
C SER A 33 9.86 -15.64 -47.29
N ALA A 34 9.12 -14.54 -47.30
CA ALA A 34 9.23 -13.50 -46.27
C ALA A 34 8.56 -13.99 -44.99
N THR A 35 9.24 -14.83 -44.22
CA THR A 35 8.91 -15.10 -42.83
C THR A 35 10.08 -14.68 -41.95
N HIS A 36 10.41 -13.40 -42.00
CA HIS A 36 11.13 -12.76 -40.93
C HIS A 36 10.09 -12.20 -39.95
N PHE A 37 9.46 -13.10 -39.19
CA PHE A 37 8.90 -12.70 -37.92
C PHE A 37 10.08 -12.17 -37.10
N ALA A 38 10.20 -10.86 -36.99
CA ALA A 38 11.05 -10.25 -36.01
C ALA A 38 10.64 -10.80 -34.63
N ARG A 39 11.31 -11.86 -34.20
CA ARG A 39 11.24 -12.29 -32.82
C ARG A 39 11.77 -11.15 -31.98
N HIS A 40 10.87 -10.34 -31.48
CA HIS A 40 11.21 -9.44 -30.37
C HIS A 40 11.90 -10.32 -29.33
N PRO A 41 13.08 -9.94 -28.82
CA PRO A 41 13.70 -10.69 -27.74
C PRO A 41 12.64 -10.80 -26.63
N PRO A 42 12.51 -11.95 -25.98
CA PRO A 42 11.56 -12.10 -24.88
C PRO A 42 11.91 -11.00 -23.89
N ARG A 43 11.01 -10.01 -23.73
CA ARG A 43 11.12 -9.06 -22.64
C ARG A 43 11.17 -9.93 -21.39
N LEU A 44 12.27 -9.90 -20.67
CA LEU A 44 12.36 -10.46 -19.33
C LEU A 44 11.20 -9.83 -18.53
N ARG A 45 10.05 -10.52 -18.49
CA ARG A 45 8.92 -10.05 -17.69
C ARG A 45 9.33 -10.24 -16.24
N LEU A 46 9.58 -9.15 -15.56
CA LEU A 46 9.84 -9.17 -14.14
C LEU A 46 8.63 -9.83 -13.46
N LYS A 47 8.90 -10.85 -12.64
CA LYS A 47 7.86 -11.54 -11.88
C LYS A 47 7.10 -10.55 -11.01
N GLN A 48 5.78 -10.67 -10.98
CA GLN A 48 4.93 -9.77 -10.21
C GLN A 48 4.78 -10.25 -8.77
N VAL A 49 4.69 -9.30 -7.83
CA VAL A 49 4.41 -9.56 -6.41
C VAL A 49 3.14 -8.82 -6.01
N LEU A 50 2.13 -9.57 -5.58
CA LEU A 50 0.84 -9.03 -5.15
C LEU A 50 0.92 -8.51 -3.72
N ILE A 51 0.50 -7.25 -3.51
CA ILE A 51 0.50 -6.56 -2.23
C ILE A 51 -0.94 -6.20 -1.88
N THR A 52 -1.49 -6.82 -0.83
CA THR A 52 -2.91 -6.75 -0.46
C THR A 52 -3.20 -5.79 0.71
N ARG A 53 -2.17 -5.23 1.32
CA ARG A 53 -2.32 -4.29 2.45
C ARG A 53 -2.73 -2.89 1.97
N PRO A 54 -3.44 -2.11 2.83
CA PRO A 54 -3.85 -0.74 2.47
C PRO A 54 -2.67 0.25 2.45
N GLU A 55 -2.93 1.42 1.88
CA GLU A 55 -2.04 2.57 2.01
C GLU A 55 -2.00 3.08 3.47
N PRO A 56 -0.89 3.72 3.88
CA PRO A 56 0.32 4.04 3.11
C PRO A 56 1.35 2.89 3.04
N ASP A 57 1.09 1.80 3.72
CA ASP A 57 2.00 0.67 3.86
C ASP A 57 2.19 -0.09 2.55
N ALA A 58 1.19 -0.07 1.66
CA ALA A 58 1.27 -0.70 0.34
C ALA A 58 2.38 -0.05 -0.52
N SER A 59 2.43 1.29 -0.55
CA SER A 59 3.45 2.04 -1.28
C SER A 59 4.87 1.77 -0.75
N GLU A 60 5.06 1.68 0.56
CA GLU A 60 6.34 1.31 1.17
C GLU A 60 6.77 -0.10 0.74
N SER A 61 5.83 -1.05 0.77
CA SER A 61 6.10 -2.43 0.33
C SER A 61 6.42 -2.50 -1.16
N ALA A 62 5.70 -1.72 -1.98
CA ALA A 62 5.93 -1.67 -3.42
C ALA A 62 7.33 -1.15 -3.78
N ALA A 63 7.79 -0.08 -3.13
CA ALA A 63 9.13 0.46 -3.34
C ALA A 63 10.22 -0.59 -3.01
N ARG A 64 10.02 -1.38 -1.97
CA ARG A 64 10.96 -2.43 -1.58
C ARG A 64 10.92 -3.64 -2.52
N VAL A 65 9.76 -4.01 -3.03
CA VAL A 65 9.58 -5.05 -4.05
C VAL A 65 10.30 -4.67 -5.34
N ILE A 66 10.22 -3.39 -5.75
CA ILE A 66 10.97 -2.85 -6.91
C ILE A 66 12.47 -2.96 -6.67
N ALA A 67 12.96 -2.60 -5.49
CA ALA A 67 14.38 -2.68 -5.14
C ALA A 67 14.94 -4.12 -5.21
N LEU A 68 14.07 -5.14 -5.09
CA LEU A 68 14.41 -6.55 -5.26
C LEU A 68 14.29 -7.06 -6.71
N GLY A 69 13.97 -6.18 -7.66
CA GLY A 69 13.85 -6.54 -9.08
C GLY A 69 12.51 -7.15 -9.47
N PHE A 70 11.46 -7.01 -8.66
CA PHE A 70 10.11 -7.48 -8.97
C PHE A 70 9.19 -6.31 -9.38
N THR A 71 8.09 -6.65 -10.05
CA THR A 71 7.03 -5.69 -10.36
C THR A 71 5.93 -5.77 -9.29
N PRO A 72 5.67 -4.71 -8.49
CA PRO A 72 4.61 -4.75 -7.51
C PRO A 72 3.23 -4.60 -8.16
N VAL A 73 2.28 -5.41 -7.74
CA VAL A 73 0.85 -5.26 -8.02
C VAL A 73 0.17 -4.86 -6.72
N VAL A 74 -0.07 -3.56 -6.55
CA VAL A 74 -0.77 -3.04 -5.38
C VAL A 74 -2.27 -3.19 -5.60
N ALA A 75 -2.89 -4.09 -4.82
CA ALA A 75 -4.31 -4.41 -4.87
C ALA A 75 -4.85 -4.55 -3.44
N PRO A 76 -5.01 -3.43 -2.71
CA PRO A 76 -5.49 -3.44 -1.33
C PRO A 76 -6.86 -4.08 -1.23
N ILE A 77 -7.05 -4.97 -0.26
CA ILE A 77 -8.35 -5.60 0.03
C ILE A 77 -9.07 -4.97 1.22
N PHE A 78 -8.43 -3.99 1.81
CA PHE A 78 -9.00 -3.11 2.83
C PHE A 78 -8.87 -1.66 2.38
N GLU A 79 -9.87 -0.87 2.69
CA GLU A 79 -9.85 0.57 2.55
C GLU A 79 -9.66 1.21 3.94
N LEU A 80 -8.70 2.13 4.04
CA LEU A 80 -8.47 2.94 5.22
C LEU A 80 -9.00 4.32 4.95
N ARG A 81 -10.03 4.73 5.71
CA ARG A 81 -10.62 6.06 5.64
C ARG A 81 -10.26 6.86 6.88
N CYS A 82 -9.50 7.92 6.72
CA CYS A 82 -9.23 8.88 7.78
C CYS A 82 -10.48 9.74 8.05
N LEU A 83 -10.69 10.09 9.31
CA LEU A 83 -11.80 10.90 9.82
C LEU A 83 -11.24 12.15 10.53
N PRO A 84 -10.64 13.11 9.80
CA PRO A 84 -9.98 14.26 10.40
C PRO A 84 -10.94 15.14 11.21
N ASP A 85 -12.19 15.26 10.78
CA ASP A 85 -13.24 16.06 11.45
C ASP A 85 -13.68 15.44 12.80
N ALA A 86 -13.37 14.17 13.05
CA ALA A 86 -13.61 13.54 14.34
C ALA A 86 -12.61 13.97 15.42
N LEU A 87 -11.50 14.61 15.03
CA LEU A 87 -10.50 15.11 15.95
C LEU A 87 -10.80 16.58 16.29
N PRO A 88 -10.80 16.94 17.57
CA PRO A 88 -11.16 18.28 17.98
C PRO A 88 -10.09 19.30 17.56
N VAL A 89 -10.53 20.47 17.11
CA VAL A 89 -9.71 21.68 17.05
C VAL A 89 -9.69 22.29 18.45
N SER A 90 -9.13 21.60 19.46
CA SER A 90 -9.29 22.07 20.83
C SER A 90 -8.04 22.64 21.43
N LYS A 91 -8.18 23.79 22.10
CA LYS A 91 -7.24 24.31 23.07
C LYS A 91 -7.15 23.32 24.25
N GLY A 92 -5.95 23.06 24.76
CA GLY A 92 -5.76 22.22 25.94
C GLY A 92 -5.34 20.77 25.66
N ILE A 93 -5.01 20.40 24.42
CA ILE A 93 -4.29 19.14 24.14
C ILE A 93 -2.83 19.33 24.55
N ALA A 94 -2.35 18.48 25.46
CA ALA A 94 -0.95 18.49 25.90
C ALA A 94 -0.07 17.60 25.02
N ALA A 95 -0.60 16.47 24.54
CA ALA A 95 0.15 15.54 23.70
C ALA A 95 -0.81 14.65 22.90
N THR A 96 -0.27 14.03 21.84
CA THR A 96 -0.94 12.99 21.04
C THR A 96 -0.36 11.63 21.36
N VAL A 97 -1.21 10.61 21.54
CA VAL A 97 -0.80 9.22 21.80
C VAL A 97 -1.09 8.37 20.57
N LEU A 98 -0.06 7.96 19.87
CA LEU A 98 -0.13 7.29 18.57
C LEU A 98 0.13 5.79 18.73
N THR A 99 -0.93 4.98 18.80
CA THR A 99 -0.85 3.52 18.91
C THR A 99 -0.83 2.81 17.55
N SER A 100 -1.04 3.54 16.46
CA SER A 100 -1.05 3.00 15.10
C SER A 100 -0.57 4.03 14.09
N ARG A 101 0.17 3.59 13.08
CA ARG A 101 0.55 4.41 11.90
C ARG A 101 -0.66 4.97 11.16
N ASN A 102 -1.77 4.24 11.18
CA ASN A 102 -3.00 4.61 10.48
C ASN A 102 -3.68 5.84 11.08
N ALA A 103 -3.50 6.10 12.37
CA ALA A 103 -4.07 7.27 13.02
C ALA A 103 -3.39 8.59 12.60
N ILE A 104 -2.15 8.52 12.11
CA ILE A 104 -1.33 9.71 11.81
C ILE A 104 -1.94 10.54 10.68
N GLY A 105 -2.47 9.88 9.63
CA GLY A 105 -3.09 10.56 8.50
C GLY A 105 -4.36 11.37 8.84
N ALA A 106 -4.99 11.08 9.98
CA ALA A 106 -6.15 11.83 10.47
C ALA A 106 -5.75 13.02 11.37
N CYS A 107 -4.47 13.12 11.79
CA CYS A 107 -4.02 14.17 12.71
C CYS A 107 -3.85 15.49 11.97
N PRO A 108 -4.60 16.55 12.34
CA PRO A 108 -4.45 17.85 11.71
C PRO A 108 -3.10 18.51 12.06
N PRO A 109 -2.59 19.42 11.20
CA PRO A 109 -1.26 20.01 11.30
C PRO A 109 -0.91 20.67 12.66
N PHE A 110 -1.91 21.24 13.35
CA PHE A 110 -1.66 21.88 14.64
C PHE A 110 -1.16 20.91 15.72
N LEU A 111 -1.50 19.61 15.62
CA LEU A 111 -0.98 18.57 16.52
C LEU A 111 0.49 18.28 16.30
N HIS A 112 1.05 18.61 15.15
CA HIS A 112 2.44 18.32 14.82
C HIS A 112 3.44 19.15 15.66
N SER A 113 3.01 20.25 16.22
CA SER A 113 3.82 21.07 17.15
C SER A 113 3.83 20.57 18.58
N LEU A 114 2.86 19.68 18.93
CA LEU A 114 2.75 19.08 20.27
C LEU A 114 3.59 17.80 20.37
N PRO A 115 3.98 17.42 21.59
CA PRO A 115 4.60 16.12 21.82
C PRO A 115 3.69 14.97 21.33
N ALA A 116 4.28 13.97 20.67
CA ALA A 116 3.61 12.74 20.29
C ALA A 116 4.31 11.53 20.92
N PHE A 117 3.56 10.69 21.60
CA PHE A 117 4.03 9.42 22.14
C PHE A 117 3.60 8.31 21.22
N ALA A 118 4.54 7.61 20.60
CA ALA A 118 4.28 6.61 19.59
C ALA A 118 4.62 5.20 20.08
N VAL A 119 3.74 4.25 19.86
CA VAL A 119 4.04 2.84 20.14
C VAL A 119 4.97 2.28 19.07
N GLY A 120 6.23 2.07 19.41
CA GLY A 120 7.23 1.42 18.59
C GLY A 120 7.83 2.23 17.43
N PRO A 121 8.97 1.76 16.88
CA PRO A 121 9.79 2.50 15.93
C PRO A 121 9.10 2.85 14.61
N ALA A 122 8.25 1.95 14.10
CA ALA A 122 7.56 2.17 12.83
C ALA A 122 6.53 3.32 12.90
N THR A 123 5.80 3.43 14.03
CA THR A 123 4.86 4.54 14.27
C THR A 123 5.62 5.84 14.49
N THR A 124 6.73 5.80 15.23
CA THR A 124 7.64 6.93 15.44
C THR A 124 8.15 7.49 14.11
N LYS A 125 8.74 6.64 13.27
CA LYS A 125 9.25 7.04 11.95
C LYS A 125 8.14 7.67 11.09
N ARG A 126 6.97 7.07 11.07
CA ARG A 126 5.83 7.57 10.30
C ARG A 126 5.32 8.92 10.81
N ALA A 127 5.29 9.12 12.13
CA ALA A 127 4.88 10.40 12.71
C ALA A 127 5.89 11.52 12.36
N MET A 128 7.17 11.25 12.44
CA MET A 128 8.21 12.21 12.01
C MET A 128 8.08 12.57 10.53
N GLN A 129 7.86 11.58 9.66
CA GLN A 129 7.63 11.80 8.22
C GLN A 129 6.38 12.62 7.93
N ALA A 130 5.36 12.53 8.79
CA ALA A 130 4.13 13.33 8.68
C ALA A 130 4.27 14.76 9.23
N GLY A 131 5.43 15.12 9.79
CA GLY A 131 5.72 16.48 10.26
C GLY A 131 5.59 16.69 11.77
N PHE A 132 5.38 15.64 12.58
CA PHE A 132 5.48 15.77 14.04
C PHE A 132 6.89 16.11 14.46
N ARG A 133 7.05 17.23 15.20
CA ARG A 133 8.37 17.78 15.55
C ARG A 133 9.03 17.08 16.73
N ARG A 134 8.23 16.57 17.67
CA ARG A 134 8.71 15.86 18.87
C ARG A 134 7.98 14.55 19.01
N VAL A 135 8.61 13.44 18.64
CA VAL A 135 8.05 12.09 18.77
C VAL A 135 8.89 11.28 19.73
N ILE A 136 8.24 10.74 20.76
CA ILE A 136 8.85 9.93 21.82
C ILE A 136 8.43 8.49 21.60
N ASN A 137 9.40 7.59 21.45
CA ASN A 137 9.16 6.17 21.20
C ASN A 137 8.88 5.42 22.52
N GLY A 138 7.80 4.68 22.61
CA GLY A 138 7.32 3.98 23.79
C GLY A 138 7.38 2.45 23.68
N ASP A 139 8.51 1.89 23.29
CA ASP A 139 8.86 0.46 23.35
C ASP A 139 7.71 -0.56 23.17
N ALA A 140 7.11 -0.59 21.99
CA ALA A 140 6.32 -1.67 21.39
C ALA A 140 5.04 -2.16 22.10
N ASN A 141 4.67 -1.72 23.30
CA ASN A 141 3.41 -2.10 23.94
C ASN A 141 2.70 -0.95 24.68
N ALA A 142 1.42 -1.15 25.01
CA ALA A 142 0.58 -0.12 25.59
C ALA A 142 0.98 0.24 27.03
N ASP A 143 1.43 -0.72 27.81
CA ASP A 143 1.78 -0.52 29.23
C ASP A 143 3.08 0.26 29.35
N ALA A 144 4.10 -0.09 28.57
CA ALA A 144 5.35 0.66 28.48
C ALA A 144 5.11 2.10 27.99
N LEU A 145 4.20 2.28 27.02
CA LEU A 145 3.81 3.61 26.55
C LEU A 145 3.12 4.43 27.65
N ALA A 146 2.23 3.82 28.44
CA ALA A 146 1.57 4.50 29.56
C ALA A 146 2.58 4.91 30.65
N ALA A 147 3.51 4.02 31.00
CA ALA A 147 4.57 4.31 31.96
C ALA A 147 5.49 5.46 31.48
N LEU A 148 5.84 5.45 30.18
CA LEU A 148 6.64 6.51 29.56
C LEU A 148 5.91 7.86 29.65
N ILE A 149 4.61 7.91 29.30
CA ILE A 149 3.81 9.12 29.35
C ILE A 149 3.77 9.66 30.78
N SER A 150 3.58 8.80 31.79
CA SER A 150 3.56 9.20 33.20
C SER A 150 4.89 9.73 33.72
N ARG A 151 5.99 9.34 33.09
CA ARG A 151 7.33 9.87 33.42
C ARG A 151 7.61 11.22 32.75
N GLU A 152 7.15 11.41 31.52
CA GLU A 152 7.47 12.58 30.69
C GLU A 152 6.48 13.74 30.87
N LEU A 153 5.27 13.49 31.33
CA LEU A 153 4.19 14.48 31.46
C LEU A 153 3.52 14.41 32.83
N SER A 154 3.17 15.61 33.35
CA SER A 154 2.27 15.73 34.48
C SER A 154 0.79 15.56 34.03
N PRO A 155 -0.06 14.89 34.82
CA PRO A 155 -1.51 14.83 34.55
C PRO A 155 -2.19 16.22 34.40
N GLN A 156 -1.61 17.25 35.02
CA GLN A 156 -2.09 18.64 34.96
C GLN A 156 -1.67 19.38 33.68
N ALA A 157 -0.76 18.85 32.89
CA ALA A 157 -0.27 19.49 31.65
C ALA A 157 -1.38 19.70 30.60
N GLY A 158 -2.46 18.91 30.65
CA GLY A 158 -3.58 19.05 29.73
C GLY A 158 -4.19 17.69 29.34
N THR A 159 -4.89 17.66 28.23
CA THR A 159 -5.56 16.46 27.73
C THR A 159 -4.67 15.67 26.79
N LEU A 160 -4.61 14.37 26.96
CA LEU A 160 -3.99 13.45 25.99
C LEU A 160 -5.02 13.11 24.89
N LEU A 161 -4.68 13.39 23.65
CA LEU A 161 -5.47 12.96 22.51
C LEU A 161 -5.03 11.57 22.06
N LEU A 162 -5.96 10.61 22.05
CA LEU A 162 -5.73 9.23 21.62
C LEU A 162 -6.57 8.94 20.37
N PRO A 163 -6.03 9.20 19.15
CA PRO A 163 -6.68 8.85 17.90
C PRO A 163 -6.55 7.35 17.62
N THR A 164 -7.66 6.66 17.39
CA THR A 164 -7.72 5.20 17.24
C THR A 164 -8.68 4.77 16.13
N ALA A 165 -8.67 3.48 15.78
CA ALA A 165 -9.78 2.87 15.06
C ALA A 165 -10.97 2.60 16.00
N LYS A 166 -12.14 2.34 15.40
CA LYS A 166 -13.34 1.91 16.12
C LYS A 166 -13.04 0.66 16.95
N GLY A 167 -13.44 0.67 18.21
CA GLY A 167 -13.24 -0.44 19.16
C GLY A 167 -11.83 -0.57 19.76
N GLN A 168 -10.85 0.26 19.32
CA GLN A 168 -9.47 0.20 19.81
C GLN A 168 -9.15 1.29 20.85
N GLY A 169 -8.05 1.10 21.59
CA GLY A 169 -7.48 2.09 22.51
C GLY A 169 -8.20 2.23 23.84
N THR A 170 -9.22 1.41 24.15
CA THR A 170 -10.01 1.51 25.38
C THR A 170 -9.17 1.17 26.60
N GLN A 171 -8.39 0.09 26.54
CA GLN A 171 -7.53 -0.35 27.64
C GLN A 171 -6.46 0.70 27.96
N LEU A 172 -5.71 1.18 26.97
CA LEU A 172 -4.70 2.23 27.18
C LEU A 172 -5.32 3.51 27.75
N ALA A 173 -6.48 3.92 27.23
CA ALA A 173 -7.19 5.07 27.79
C ALA A 173 -7.60 4.88 29.26
N ALA A 174 -7.97 3.66 29.66
CA ALA A 174 -8.30 3.34 31.04
C ALA A 174 -7.07 3.44 31.95
N VAL A 175 -5.95 2.83 31.53
CA VAL A 175 -4.67 2.88 32.27
C VAL A 175 -4.20 4.33 32.47
N LEU A 176 -4.22 5.14 31.41
CA LEU A 176 -3.81 6.54 31.48
C LEU A 176 -4.74 7.35 32.41
N ARG A 177 -6.06 7.08 32.40
CA ARG A 177 -7.01 7.75 33.30
C ARG A 177 -6.80 7.34 34.76
N GLN A 178 -6.47 6.07 35.04
CA GLN A 178 -6.07 5.61 36.38
C GLN A 178 -4.80 6.32 36.86
N GLY A 179 -3.89 6.67 35.94
CA GLY A 179 -2.72 7.51 36.22
C GLY A 179 -3.04 9.02 36.35
N GLY A 180 -4.32 9.40 36.40
CA GLY A 180 -4.76 10.78 36.62
C GLY A 180 -4.85 11.65 35.36
N PHE A 181 -4.54 11.14 34.17
CA PHE A 181 -4.59 11.88 32.94
C PHE A 181 -6.02 12.07 32.41
N ARG A 182 -6.31 13.24 31.87
CA ARG A 182 -7.48 13.45 31.03
C ARG A 182 -7.21 12.87 29.64
N VAL A 183 -7.98 11.89 29.20
CA VAL A 183 -7.78 11.21 27.91
C VAL A 183 -9.01 11.39 27.03
N LEU A 184 -8.80 12.03 25.88
CA LEU A 184 -9.76 12.19 24.82
C LEU A 184 -9.51 11.14 23.73
N ARG A 185 -10.17 9.99 23.85
CA ARG A 185 -10.13 8.95 22.81
C ARG A 185 -11.11 9.31 21.70
N ARG A 186 -10.64 9.30 20.44
CA ARG A 186 -11.47 9.57 19.26
C ARG A 186 -11.25 8.52 18.19
N VAL A 187 -12.30 8.15 17.50
CA VAL A 187 -12.20 7.33 16.28
C VAL A 187 -11.69 8.23 15.16
N ALA A 188 -10.44 8.06 14.81
CA ALA A 188 -9.72 8.88 13.84
C ALA A 188 -9.69 8.28 12.44
N TYR A 189 -9.94 6.98 12.33
CA TYR A 189 -9.98 6.26 11.07
C TYR A 189 -10.84 4.99 11.18
N GLU A 190 -11.29 4.55 10.03
CA GLU A 190 -12.01 3.29 9.85
C GLU A 190 -11.26 2.41 8.85
N ILE A 191 -11.33 1.10 9.04
CA ILE A 191 -10.85 0.11 8.08
C ILE A 191 -12.06 -0.70 7.66
N SER A 192 -12.39 -0.65 6.38
CA SER A 192 -13.45 -1.46 5.78
C SER A 192 -12.86 -2.53 4.88
N ARG A 193 -13.53 -3.69 4.83
CA ARG A 193 -13.21 -4.76 3.91
C ARG A 193 -13.83 -4.44 2.55
N LEU A 194 -13.09 -4.63 1.46
CA LEU A 194 -13.67 -4.55 0.13
C LEU A 194 -14.55 -5.78 -0.11
N SER A 195 -15.64 -5.60 -0.83
CA SER A 195 -16.58 -6.70 -1.18
C SER A 195 -16.09 -7.56 -2.36
N ALA A 196 -15.13 -7.06 -3.13
CA ALA A 196 -14.54 -7.76 -4.28
C ALA A 196 -13.03 -7.54 -4.34
N LEU A 197 -12.33 -8.48 -5.00
CA LEU A 197 -10.92 -8.32 -5.30
C LEU A 197 -10.75 -7.16 -6.29
N PRO A 198 -9.83 -6.20 -6.05
CA PRO A 198 -9.58 -5.12 -7.00
C PRO A 198 -9.22 -5.65 -8.39
N ASP A 199 -9.76 -5.04 -9.45
CA ASP A 199 -9.59 -5.47 -10.84
C ASP A 199 -8.13 -5.67 -11.22
N ARG A 200 -7.24 -4.79 -10.75
CA ARG A 200 -5.80 -4.90 -10.99
C ARG A 200 -5.22 -6.20 -10.41
N GLY A 201 -5.64 -6.59 -9.22
CA GLY A 201 -5.22 -7.83 -8.57
C GLY A 201 -5.79 -9.05 -9.29
N ALA A 202 -7.07 -9.01 -9.66
CA ALA A 202 -7.73 -10.07 -10.40
C ALA A 202 -7.11 -10.28 -11.80
N ALA A 203 -6.82 -9.19 -12.53
CA ALA A 203 -6.16 -9.24 -13.83
C ALA A 203 -4.75 -9.82 -13.74
N ALA A 204 -3.97 -9.40 -12.74
CA ALA A 204 -2.62 -9.91 -12.52
C ALA A 204 -2.61 -11.42 -12.21
N LEU A 205 -3.54 -11.90 -11.40
CA LEU A 205 -3.67 -13.33 -11.11
C LEU A 205 -4.06 -14.13 -12.36
N ARG A 206 -5.04 -13.64 -13.15
CA ARG A 206 -5.44 -14.29 -14.41
C ARG A 206 -4.33 -14.31 -15.46
N SER A 207 -3.42 -13.35 -15.46
CA SER A 207 -2.28 -13.33 -16.41
C SER A 207 -1.25 -14.43 -16.15
N GLY A 208 -1.25 -15.07 -14.97
CA GLY A 208 -0.25 -16.03 -14.54
C GLY A 208 1.14 -15.44 -14.28
N GLU A 209 1.29 -14.12 -14.20
CA GLU A 209 2.57 -13.44 -14.00
C GLU A 209 2.91 -13.21 -12.52
N VAL A 210 1.95 -13.43 -11.62
CA VAL A 210 2.15 -13.28 -10.18
C VAL A 210 2.98 -14.43 -9.63
N ALA A 211 4.19 -14.14 -9.15
CA ALA A 211 5.07 -15.14 -8.55
C ALA A 211 4.81 -15.30 -7.05
N ALA A 212 4.42 -14.23 -6.35
CA ALA A 212 4.16 -14.25 -4.91
C ALA A 212 3.05 -13.29 -4.50
N ALA A 213 2.37 -13.60 -3.37
CA ALA A 213 1.40 -12.75 -2.70
C ALA A 213 1.79 -12.58 -1.24
N LEU A 214 1.80 -11.32 -0.73
CA LEU A 214 2.27 -10.97 0.61
C LEU A 214 1.12 -10.82 1.59
N PHE A 215 1.19 -11.54 2.73
CA PHE A 215 0.19 -11.53 3.79
C PHE A 215 0.76 -11.03 5.12
N PHE A 216 0.42 -9.80 5.50
CA PHE A 216 0.92 -9.11 6.68
C PHE A 216 0.07 -9.33 7.94
N SER A 217 -1.03 -10.08 7.84
CA SER A 217 -1.88 -10.41 8.98
C SER A 217 -2.79 -11.59 8.68
N THR A 218 -3.28 -12.25 9.72
CA THR A 218 -4.29 -13.32 9.62
C THR A 218 -5.56 -12.82 8.95
N GLU A 219 -5.98 -11.61 9.30
CA GLU A 219 -7.19 -10.99 8.76
C GLU A 219 -7.09 -10.77 7.25
N SER A 220 -5.91 -10.31 6.76
CA SER A 220 -5.71 -10.15 5.32
C SER A 220 -5.70 -11.49 4.57
N ALA A 221 -5.14 -12.54 5.16
CA ALA A 221 -5.16 -13.86 4.56
C ALA A 221 -6.59 -14.42 4.46
N ILE A 222 -7.35 -14.36 5.56
CA ILE A 222 -8.75 -14.83 5.60
C ILE A 222 -9.59 -14.09 4.55
N HIS A 223 -9.50 -12.77 4.54
CA HIS A 223 -10.32 -11.95 3.65
C HIS A 223 -9.92 -12.14 2.18
N PHE A 224 -8.63 -12.21 1.87
CA PHE A 224 -8.14 -12.47 0.51
C PHE A 224 -8.63 -13.83 -0.02
N VAL A 225 -8.52 -14.88 0.78
CA VAL A 225 -9.01 -16.22 0.42
C VAL A 225 -10.51 -16.17 0.12
N HIS A 226 -11.29 -15.47 0.96
CA HIS A 226 -12.73 -15.30 0.72
C HIS A 226 -13.00 -14.59 -0.62
N LEU A 227 -12.29 -13.50 -0.92
CA LEU A 227 -12.45 -12.76 -2.17
C LEU A 227 -12.09 -13.60 -3.41
N LEU A 228 -11.01 -14.41 -3.32
CA LEU A 228 -10.63 -15.30 -4.42
C LEU A 228 -11.67 -16.37 -4.70
N ILE A 229 -12.17 -17.03 -3.65
CA ILE A 229 -13.24 -18.04 -3.77
C ILE A 229 -14.50 -17.40 -4.35
N SER A 230 -14.89 -16.22 -3.85
CA SER A 230 -16.08 -15.52 -4.37
C SER A 230 -15.94 -15.08 -5.83
N ALA A 231 -14.70 -14.90 -6.30
CA ALA A 231 -14.39 -14.51 -7.69
C ALA A 231 -14.13 -15.70 -8.62
N GLY A 232 -14.10 -16.95 -8.12
CA GLY A 232 -13.75 -18.15 -8.89
C GLY A 232 -12.31 -18.13 -9.41
N LEU A 233 -11.39 -17.59 -8.61
CA LEU A 233 -9.98 -17.40 -8.97
C LEU A 233 -9.01 -18.32 -8.20
N GLU A 234 -9.50 -19.36 -7.52
CA GLU A 234 -8.71 -20.25 -6.68
C GLU A 234 -7.55 -20.89 -7.44
N GLU A 235 -7.84 -21.37 -8.65
CA GLU A 235 -6.86 -22.06 -9.50
C GLU A 235 -5.70 -21.18 -9.93
N THR A 236 -5.89 -19.84 -9.97
CA THR A 236 -4.82 -18.89 -10.32
C THR A 236 -3.69 -18.86 -9.30
N THR A 237 -3.89 -19.45 -8.12
CA THR A 237 -2.85 -19.49 -7.06
C THR A 237 -1.87 -20.65 -7.19
N ARG A 238 -2.09 -21.62 -8.10
CA ARG A 238 -1.23 -22.82 -8.24
C ARG A 238 0.24 -22.50 -8.52
N ASP A 239 0.50 -21.42 -9.24
CA ASP A 239 1.86 -20.98 -9.58
C ASP A 239 2.36 -19.86 -8.66
N VAL A 240 1.54 -19.42 -7.69
CA VAL A 240 1.83 -18.31 -6.78
C VAL A 240 2.34 -18.83 -5.45
N GLU A 241 3.37 -18.20 -4.92
CA GLU A 241 3.84 -18.42 -3.55
C GLU A 241 3.11 -17.50 -2.57
N ALA A 242 2.46 -18.04 -1.54
CA ALA A 242 1.92 -17.25 -0.44
C ALA A 242 3.02 -16.98 0.59
N VAL A 243 3.40 -15.72 0.77
CA VAL A 243 4.41 -15.30 1.75
C VAL A 243 3.71 -14.69 2.96
N SER A 244 3.83 -15.35 4.11
CA SER A 244 3.17 -14.97 5.36
C SER A 244 4.14 -14.37 6.37
N ILE A 245 3.70 -13.33 7.09
CA ILE A 245 4.47 -12.66 8.14
C ILE A 245 4.69 -13.55 9.38
N SER A 246 3.85 -14.57 9.59
CA SER A 246 3.90 -15.48 10.74
C SER A 246 3.12 -16.76 10.45
N GLU A 247 3.12 -17.71 11.39
CA GLU A 247 2.37 -18.97 11.29
C GLU A 247 0.84 -18.78 11.31
N ARG A 248 0.33 -17.74 11.98
CA ARG A 248 -1.12 -17.54 12.20
C ARG A 248 -1.97 -17.50 10.93
N PRO A 249 -1.55 -16.88 9.79
CA PRO A 249 -2.32 -16.87 8.54
C PRO A 249 -2.41 -18.22 7.82
N ILE A 250 -1.52 -19.18 8.10
CA ILE A 250 -1.37 -20.44 7.33
C ILE A 250 -2.69 -21.20 7.22
N MET A 251 -3.44 -21.33 8.30
CA MET A 251 -4.70 -22.09 8.29
C MET A 251 -5.71 -21.53 7.28
N ALA A 252 -5.75 -20.21 7.12
CA ALA A 252 -6.59 -19.59 6.09
C ALA A 252 -6.01 -19.82 4.69
N LEU A 253 -4.70 -19.66 4.52
CA LEU A 253 -4.03 -19.81 3.23
C LEU A 253 -4.14 -21.23 2.67
N ARG A 254 -4.08 -22.28 3.49
CA ARG A 254 -4.23 -23.68 3.08
C ARG A 254 -5.53 -24.02 2.37
N ARG A 255 -6.51 -23.13 2.38
CA ARG A 255 -7.78 -23.30 1.64
C ARG A 255 -7.63 -23.11 0.13
N LEU A 256 -6.50 -22.60 -0.34
CA LEU A 256 -6.19 -22.39 -1.75
C LEU A 256 -5.00 -23.23 -2.19
N PRO A 257 -4.91 -23.60 -3.47
CA PRO A 257 -3.89 -24.51 -4.00
C PRO A 257 -2.58 -23.78 -4.32
N TRP A 258 -2.00 -23.02 -3.37
CA TRP A 258 -0.74 -22.32 -3.58
C TRP A 258 0.38 -23.24 -4.04
N ARG A 259 1.27 -22.74 -4.91
CA ARG A 259 2.53 -23.44 -5.23
C ARG A 259 3.31 -23.76 -3.96
N ARG A 260 3.40 -22.83 -3.04
CA ARG A 260 4.05 -22.94 -1.74
C ARG A 260 3.49 -21.89 -0.77
N ILE A 261 3.52 -22.20 0.52
CA ILE A 261 3.29 -21.24 1.60
C ILE A 261 4.58 -21.11 2.39
N SER A 262 5.16 -19.92 2.40
CA SER A 262 6.39 -19.59 3.11
C SER A 262 6.12 -18.63 4.26
N VAL A 263 6.80 -18.83 5.38
CA VAL A 263 6.64 -18.04 6.60
C VAL A 263 7.93 -17.30 6.91
N ALA A 264 7.81 -16.02 7.20
CA ALA A 264 8.94 -15.20 7.61
C ALA A 264 9.55 -15.69 8.93
N ALA A 265 10.87 -15.76 8.99
CA ALA A 265 11.61 -16.20 10.20
C ALA A 265 11.41 -15.25 11.39
N LYS A 266 11.06 -13.99 11.13
CA LYS A 266 10.67 -12.99 12.13
C LYS A 266 9.43 -12.25 11.63
N PRO A 267 8.52 -11.80 12.51
CA PRO A 267 7.27 -11.16 12.10
C PRO A 267 7.50 -9.70 11.67
N ASN A 268 8.33 -9.51 10.65
CA ASN A 268 8.61 -8.21 10.04
C ASN A 268 8.72 -8.30 8.52
N GLN A 269 8.64 -7.15 7.87
CA GLN A 269 8.67 -7.05 6.41
C GLN A 269 10.00 -7.46 5.80
N ASP A 270 11.13 -7.22 6.49
CA ASP A 270 12.46 -7.59 5.99
C ASP A 270 12.57 -9.11 5.80
N ALA A 271 12.17 -9.86 6.82
CA ALA A 271 12.17 -11.32 6.78
C ALA A 271 11.16 -11.88 5.77
N MET A 272 10.02 -11.20 5.54
CA MET A 272 9.09 -11.60 4.48
C MET A 272 9.70 -11.40 3.09
N LEU A 273 10.28 -10.24 2.83
CA LEU A 273 10.85 -9.91 1.52
C LEU A 273 12.09 -10.73 1.19
N ALA A 274 12.85 -11.19 2.19
CA ALA A 274 13.96 -12.11 2.01
C ALA A 274 13.53 -13.49 1.43
N LEU A 275 12.25 -13.84 1.49
CA LEU A 275 11.71 -15.07 0.89
C LEU A 275 11.43 -14.93 -0.62
N LEU A 276 11.50 -13.71 -1.18
CA LEU A 276 11.29 -13.47 -2.60
C LEU A 276 12.55 -13.70 -3.46
N SER A 277 13.70 -13.87 -2.80
CA SER A 277 15.02 -14.06 -3.43
C SER A 277 15.29 -15.51 -3.82
#